data_20c83b8890f75687f79b0341c1a559bc
#
_entry.id   20c83b8890f75687f79b0341c1a559bc
#
_cell.length_a   1.000
_cell.length_b   1.000
_cell.length_c   1.000
_cell.angle_alpha   90.00
_cell.angle_beta   90.00
_cell.angle_gamma   90.00
#
_symmetry.space_group_name_H-M   'P 1'
#
loop_
_entity.id
_entity.type
_entity.pdbx_description
1 polymer ?
#
loop_
_entity_poly.entity_id
_entity_poly.type
_entity_poly.pdbx_seq_one_letter_code
_entity_poly.pdbx_strand_id
1 'polypeptide(L)'
;AYCARIQLYRASPMFNPSNEKKYWEDAYDTYKDVIGLDVYDLHPTFSDIWKEKGENNKEIIWFKDYKKGTITHGWDAGNMMRSQAVGDATANCPVQELVDAFPMKDGTPYVKSNPETNPYDYRDPRLRETVVWNGDTYGPRKEKVYTFVSESTDPNSPMYNFDGIDSHQSATSTGYYMRKMKDESLDGKKGDYGYGKGSYTQWVELRYAEVLLGLAEAANEIGETEEGVEQIKLIRKRAGILPGENKRYGIPENISVDDFRTLVQNERYIELAFE
;
A
#
# COMPACT_ATOMS: atom_id res chain seq x y z
N ALA A 1 13.78 15.19 -3.88
CA ALA A 1 13.03 13.93 -3.97
C ALA A 1 12.54 13.69 -5.42
N TYR A 2 11.85 14.65 -6.07
CA TYR A 2 11.37 14.44 -7.45
C TYR A 2 12.53 14.23 -8.45
N CYS A 3 13.62 14.98 -8.32
CA CYS A 3 14.83 14.74 -9.12
C CYS A 3 15.39 13.33 -8.90
N ALA A 4 15.37 12.84 -7.66
CA ALA A 4 15.84 11.50 -7.32
C ALA A 4 15.01 10.41 -8.03
N ARG A 5 13.67 10.56 -8.04
CA ARG A 5 12.77 9.68 -8.83
C ARG A 5 13.12 9.67 -10.32
N ILE A 6 13.38 10.84 -10.91
CA ILE A 6 13.78 10.95 -12.32
C ILE A 6 15.12 10.26 -12.58
N GLN A 7 16.13 10.45 -11.70
CA GLN A 7 17.41 9.80 -11.83
C GLN A 7 17.30 8.27 -11.71
N LEU A 8 16.46 7.77 -10.82
CA LEU A 8 16.19 6.33 -10.70
C LEU A 8 15.59 5.77 -12.00
N TYR A 9 14.59 6.46 -12.57
CA TYR A 9 14.01 6.03 -13.85
C TYR A 9 15.03 6.04 -14.98
N ARG A 10 15.90 7.07 -15.04
CA ARG A 10 17.00 7.14 -16.00
C ARG A 10 17.98 5.97 -15.84
N ALA A 11 18.23 5.52 -14.61
CA ALA A 11 19.14 4.41 -14.33
C ALA A 11 18.51 3.03 -14.65
N SER A 12 17.18 2.93 -14.72
CA SER A 12 16.49 1.68 -14.98
C SER A 12 16.84 1.05 -16.32
N PRO A 13 16.76 -0.29 -16.47
CA PRO A 13 17.13 -1.00 -17.70
C PRO A 13 16.44 -0.48 -18.97
N MET A 14 15.24 0.10 -18.86
CA MET A 14 14.50 0.66 -19.98
C MET A 14 15.21 1.87 -20.59
N PHE A 15 15.83 2.72 -19.78
CA PHE A 15 16.50 3.95 -20.20
C PHE A 15 18.04 3.84 -20.14
N ASN A 16 18.54 2.77 -19.53
CA ASN A 16 19.96 2.46 -19.37
C ASN A 16 20.24 1.01 -19.82
N PRO A 17 20.02 0.67 -21.10
CA PRO A 17 20.17 -0.71 -21.57
C PRO A 17 21.62 -1.25 -21.51
N SER A 18 22.60 -0.36 -21.48
CA SER A 18 24.03 -0.71 -21.27
C SER A 18 24.38 -0.88 -19.78
N ASN A 19 23.43 -0.67 -18.89
CA ASN A 19 23.60 -0.73 -17.43
C ASN A 19 24.79 0.10 -16.93
N GLU A 20 24.88 1.34 -17.41
CA GLU A 20 25.93 2.26 -17.01
C GLU A 20 25.80 2.60 -15.52
N LYS A 21 26.81 2.19 -14.75
CA LYS A 21 26.83 2.36 -13.28
C LYS A 21 26.66 3.82 -12.85
N LYS A 22 27.17 4.74 -13.64
CA LYS A 22 27.08 6.19 -13.37
C LYS A 22 25.65 6.69 -13.16
N TYR A 23 24.66 6.14 -13.85
CA TYR A 23 23.27 6.56 -13.67
C TYR A 23 22.68 6.08 -12.34
N TRP A 24 23.10 4.91 -11.87
CA TRP A 24 22.75 4.41 -10.53
C TRP A 24 23.45 5.21 -9.43
N GLU A 25 24.72 5.60 -9.63
CA GLU A 25 25.46 6.49 -8.71
C GLU A 25 24.79 7.86 -8.62
N ASP A 26 24.37 8.47 -9.74
CA ASP A 26 23.66 9.74 -9.77
C ASP A 26 22.31 9.65 -9.00
N ALA A 27 21.57 8.55 -9.14
CA ALA A 27 20.35 8.31 -8.39
C ALA A 27 20.62 8.15 -6.88
N TYR A 28 21.60 7.33 -6.54
CA TYR A 28 22.04 7.11 -5.17
C TYR A 28 22.40 8.41 -4.47
N ASP A 29 23.30 9.22 -5.06
CA ASP A 29 23.74 10.49 -4.50
C ASP A 29 22.55 11.43 -4.27
N THR A 30 21.64 11.52 -5.28
CA THR A 30 20.46 12.39 -5.17
C THR A 30 19.50 11.94 -4.07
N TYR A 31 19.33 10.63 -3.83
CA TYR A 31 18.53 10.13 -2.71
C TYR A 31 19.22 10.40 -1.35
N LYS A 32 20.55 10.25 -1.28
CA LYS A 32 21.33 10.59 -0.08
C LYS A 32 21.17 12.07 0.27
N ASP A 33 21.19 12.96 -0.72
CA ASP A 33 20.96 14.40 -0.50
C ASP A 33 19.58 14.66 0.13
N VAL A 34 18.53 13.95 -0.32
CA VAL A 34 17.19 14.10 0.27
C VAL A 34 17.16 13.63 1.72
N ILE A 35 17.77 12.50 2.02
CA ILE A 35 17.86 11.96 3.38
C ILE A 35 18.71 12.89 4.26
N GLY A 36 19.82 13.43 3.72
CA GLY A 36 20.71 14.36 4.42
C GLY A 36 20.07 15.70 4.81
N LEU A 37 18.89 16.04 4.29
CA LEU A 37 18.14 17.20 4.76
C LEU A 37 17.64 17.05 6.20
N ASP A 38 17.48 15.82 6.69
CA ASP A 38 17.02 15.48 8.05
C ASP A 38 15.71 16.17 8.48
N VAL A 39 14.81 16.37 7.50
CA VAL A 39 13.50 17.01 7.72
C VAL A 39 12.33 16.03 7.55
N TYR A 40 12.58 14.87 6.95
CA TYR A 40 11.58 13.84 6.68
C TYR A 40 11.80 12.61 7.56
N ASP A 41 10.71 11.91 7.86
CA ASP A 41 10.74 10.65 8.60
C ASP A 41 9.52 9.79 8.22
N LEU A 42 9.59 8.48 8.48
CA LEU A 42 8.44 7.60 8.31
C LEU A 42 7.36 7.92 9.34
N HIS A 43 6.11 8.03 8.89
CA HIS A 43 4.98 8.14 9.79
C HIS A 43 4.86 6.85 10.62
N PRO A 44 4.65 6.94 11.95
CA PRO A 44 4.63 5.75 12.83
C PRO A 44 3.49 4.78 12.50
N THR A 45 2.38 5.28 11.95
CA THR A 45 1.19 4.49 11.62
C THR A 45 0.91 4.54 10.12
N PHE A 46 1.02 3.39 9.45
CA PHE A 46 0.84 3.30 7.99
C PHE A 46 -0.52 3.80 7.53
N SER A 47 -1.61 3.41 8.20
CA SER A 47 -2.98 3.81 7.83
C SER A 47 -3.27 5.30 7.99
N ASP A 48 -2.46 6.04 8.72
CA ASP A 48 -2.72 7.44 9.05
C ASP A 48 -1.93 8.42 8.17
N ILE A 49 -1.02 7.94 7.33
CA ILE A 49 -0.20 8.75 6.41
C ILE A 49 -1.08 9.74 5.62
N TRP A 50 -2.23 9.32 5.13
CA TRP A 50 -3.11 10.15 4.28
C TRP A 50 -4.12 10.98 5.08
N LYS A 51 -4.32 10.67 6.36
CA LYS A 51 -5.32 11.29 7.25
C LYS A 51 -4.71 12.38 8.13
N GLU A 52 -3.50 12.16 8.63
CA GLU A 52 -2.82 13.14 9.46
C GLU A 52 -2.19 14.25 8.61
N LYS A 53 -2.50 15.49 8.98
CA LYS A 53 -2.11 16.70 8.24
C LYS A 53 -1.15 17.56 9.04
N GLY A 54 -0.38 18.38 8.31
CA GLY A 54 0.51 19.37 8.90
C GLY A 54 1.88 18.84 9.30
N GLU A 55 2.54 19.58 10.20
CA GLU A 55 3.95 19.37 10.56
C GLU A 55 4.24 18.03 11.28
N ASN A 56 3.21 17.40 11.83
CA ASN A 56 3.35 16.08 12.47
C ASN A 56 3.56 14.95 11.45
N ASN A 57 3.13 15.14 10.22
CA ASN A 57 3.31 14.15 9.17
C ASN A 57 4.57 14.43 8.36
N LYS A 58 5.71 14.00 8.89
CA LYS A 58 7.02 14.16 8.23
C LYS A 58 7.25 13.23 7.05
N GLU A 59 6.36 12.27 6.81
CA GLU A 59 6.51 11.34 5.68
C GLU A 59 6.11 11.97 4.35
N ILE A 60 5.16 12.90 4.34
CA ILE A 60 4.65 13.51 3.12
C ILE A 60 5.60 14.60 2.61
N ILE A 61 6.07 14.45 1.37
CA ILE A 61 6.97 15.39 0.71
C ILE A 61 6.21 16.30 -0.25
N TRP A 62 5.32 15.72 -1.05
CA TRP A 62 4.51 16.46 -2.01
C TRP A 62 3.11 15.90 -2.10
N PHE A 63 2.10 16.76 -1.98
CA PHE A 63 0.71 16.35 -1.91
C PHE A 63 -0.23 17.45 -2.39
N LYS A 64 -1.44 17.05 -2.76
CA LYS A 64 -2.58 17.94 -2.91
C LYS A 64 -3.43 17.86 -1.65
N ASP A 65 -3.68 19.03 -1.04
CA ASP A 65 -4.51 19.08 0.16
C ASP A 65 -6.00 19.19 -0.16
N TYR A 66 -6.80 18.61 0.72
CA TYR A 66 -8.25 18.66 0.68
C TYR A 66 -8.81 19.10 2.02
N LYS A 67 -10.01 19.68 2.01
CA LYS A 67 -10.63 20.26 3.21
C LYS A 67 -12.07 19.80 3.34
N LYS A 68 -12.41 19.27 4.51
CA LYS A 68 -13.75 18.80 4.84
C LYS A 68 -14.80 19.86 4.53
N GLY A 69 -15.84 19.48 3.80
CA GLY A 69 -16.99 20.33 3.48
C GLY A 69 -16.75 21.42 2.44
N THR A 70 -15.52 21.57 1.92
CA THR A 70 -15.20 22.61 0.92
C THR A 70 -14.49 22.05 -0.31
N ILE A 71 -13.41 21.31 -0.13
CA ILE A 71 -12.63 20.72 -1.22
C ILE A 71 -12.45 19.24 -0.89
N THR A 72 -13.27 18.39 -1.48
CA THR A 72 -13.27 16.96 -1.27
C THR A 72 -12.99 16.21 -2.58
N HIS A 73 -12.72 14.92 -2.48
CA HIS A 73 -12.57 14.02 -3.62
C HIS A 73 -13.41 12.75 -3.47
N GLY A 74 -13.54 11.99 -4.54
CA GLY A 74 -14.39 10.80 -4.60
C GLY A 74 -13.68 9.49 -4.30
N TRP A 75 -12.49 9.48 -3.70
CA TRP A 75 -11.71 8.25 -3.54
C TRP A 75 -12.43 7.20 -2.69
N ASP A 76 -12.96 7.59 -1.52
CA ASP A 76 -13.74 6.67 -0.69
C ASP A 76 -15.00 6.20 -1.42
N ALA A 77 -15.78 7.12 -1.97
CA ALA A 77 -17.01 6.80 -2.70
C ALA A 77 -16.74 5.88 -3.89
N GLY A 78 -15.69 6.17 -4.68
CA GLY A 78 -15.30 5.39 -5.86
C GLY A 78 -14.72 4.00 -5.56
N ASN A 79 -14.41 3.69 -4.31
CA ASN A 79 -13.78 2.43 -3.91
C ASN A 79 -14.51 1.76 -2.73
N MET A 80 -15.83 1.98 -2.61
CA MET A 80 -16.63 1.47 -1.50
C MET A 80 -17.33 0.16 -1.87
N MET A 81 -17.50 -0.72 -0.87
CA MET A 81 -18.36 -1.87 -0.95
C MET A 81 -19.84 -1.43 -1.02
N ARG A 82 -20.67 -2.12 -1.79
CA ARG A 82 -22.10 -1.79 -1.93
C ARG A 82 -22.86 -1.85 -0.61
N SER A 83 -22.53 -2.81 0.25
CA SER A 83 -23.13 -2.91 1.59
C SER A 83 -22.86 -1.66 2.45
N GLN A 84 -21.82 -0.91 2.14
CA GLN A 84 -21.37 0.26 2.92
C GLN A 84 -21.72 1.61 2.28
N ALA A 85 -22.25 1.63 1.07
CA ALA A 85 -22.51 2.86 0.31
C ALA A 85 -23.96 2.98 -0.12
N VAL A 86 -24.35 4.20 -0.51
CA VAL A 86 -25.54 4.48 -1.30
C VAL A 86 -25.05 4.76 -2.72
N GLY A 87 -25.31 3.85 -3.65
CA GLY A 87 -24.88 3.97 -5.04
C GLY A 87 -23.82 2.94 -5.45
N ASP A 88 -23.38 3.02 -6.69
CA ASP A 88 -22.45 2.07 -7.31
C ASP A 88 -21.03 2.59 -7.21
N ALA A 89 -20.15 1.84 -6.57
CA ALA A 89 -18.79 2.32 -6.39
C ALA A 89 -17.76 1.24 -6.02
N THR A 90 -17.23 0.55 -7.02
CA THR A 90 -16.02 -0.25 -6.85
C THR A 90 -15.14 -0.10 -8.07
N ALA A 91 -14.22 0.89 -8.04
CA ALA A 91 -13.35 1.20 -9.17
C ALA A 91 -12.06 0.38 -9.14
N ASN A 92 -11.48 0.16 -7.95
CA ASN A 92 -10.20 -0.54 -7.80
C ASN A 92 -10.36 -1.77 -6.92
N CYS A 93 -10.14 -2.95 -7.49
CA CYS A 93 -10.13 -4.21 -6.79
C CYS A 93 -8.70 -4.76 -6.71
N PRO A 94 -8.16 -5.00 -5.50
CA PRO A 94 -6.89 -5.71 -5.37
C PRO A 94 -6.94 -7.07 -6.06
N VAL A 95 -5.87 -7.43 -6.75
CA VAL A 95 -5.72 -8.76 -7.36
C VAL A 95 -5.07 -9.74 -6.38
N GLN A 96 -5.21 -11.06 -6.63
CA GLN A 96 -4.65 -12.10 -5.76
C GLN A 96 -3.12 -11.97 -5.65
N GLU A 97 -2.45 -11.59 -6.74
CA GLU A 97 -1.00 -11.42 -6.79
C GLU A 97 -0.53 -10.33 -5.81
N LEU A 98 -1.30 -9.24 -5.66
CA LEU A 98 -0.98 -8.23 -4.66
C LEU A 98 -1.14 -8.78 -3.23
N VAL A 99 -2.19 -9.55 -2.97
CA VAL A 99 -2.43 -10.16 -1.66
C VAL A 99 -1.31 -11.16 -1.32
N ASP A 100 -0.89 -11.97 -2.29
CA ASP A 100 0.17 -12.96 -2.11
C ASP A 100 1.56 -12.31 -1.95
N ALA A 101 1.78 -11.13 -2.51
CA ALA A 101 3.04 -10.39 -2.42
C ALA A 101 3.38 -9.89 -1.00
N PHE A 102 2.37 -9.68 -0.14
CA PHE A 102 2.63 -9.34 1.25
C PHE A 102 3.29 -10.51 1.98
N PRO A 103 4.43 -10.33 2.66
CA PRO A 103 5.12 -11.40 3.37
C PRO A 103 4.37 -11.84 4.63
N MET A 104 4.91 -12.81 5.34
CA MET A 104 4.51 -13.15 6.69
C MET A 104 4.95 -12.06 7.68
N LYS A 105 4.40 -12.07 8.89
CA LYS A 105 4.71 -11.09 9.95
C LYS A 105 6.17 -11.12 10.40
N ASP A 106 6.89 -12.22 10.17
CA ASP A 106 8.33 -12.32 10.42
C ASP A 106 9.19 -11.86 9.23
N GLY A 107 8.54 -11.41 8.14
CA GLY A 107 9.19 -10.91 6.94
C GLY A 107 9.59 -12.00 5.93
N THR A 108 9.31 -13.27 6.21
CA THR A 108 9.53 -14.35 5.24
C THR A 108 8.48 -14.30 4.12
N PRO A 109 8.82 -14.72 2.89
CA PRO A 109 7.84 -14.77 1.80
C PRO A 109 6.61 -15.59 2.16
N TYR A 110 5.44 -15.12 1.74
CA TYR A 110 4.22 -15.93 1.86
C TYR A 110 4.25 -17.10 0.88
N VAL A 111 3.99 -18.28 1.40
CA VAL A 111 3.79 -19.49 0.60
C VAL A 111 2.37 -19.97 0.85
N LYS A 112 1.58 -20.06 -0.21
CA LYS A 112 0.22 -20.60 -0.14
C LYS A 112 0.30 -22.04 0.36
N SER A 113 -0.01 -22.21 1.63
CA SER A 113 0.00 -23.52 2.31
C SER A 113 -1.42 -24.03 2.52
N ASN A 114 -1.61 -25.00 3.35
CA ASN A 114 -2.83 -25.74 3.65
C ASN A 114 -4.12 -24.91 3.53
N PRO A 115 -5.12 -25.35 2.74
CA PRO A 115 -6.43 -24.68 2.62
C PRO A 115 -7.24 -24.62 3.93
N GLU A 116 -6.84 -25.34 4.97
CA GLU A 116 -7.48 -25.30 6.29
C GLU A 116 -7.03 -24.10 7.16
N THR A 117 -5.96 -23.41 6.77
CA THR A 117 -5.49 -22.21 7.49
C THR A 117 -6.03 -20.94 6.87
N ASN A 118 -6.37 -19.97 7.71
CA ASN A 118 -6.76 -18.65 7.23
C ASN A 118 -5.55 -17.96 6.56
N PRO A 119 -5.59 -17.66 5.25
CA PRO A 119 -4.46 -17.12 4.50
C PRO A 119 -4.06 -15.69 4.89
N TYR A 120 -4.83 -15.05 5.77
CA TYR A 120 -4.61 -13.68 6.23
C TYR A 120 -3.98 -13.61 7.63
N ASP A 121 -3.89 -14.76 8.33
CA ASP A 121 -3.30 -14.81 9.66
C ASP A 121 -1.77 -14.70 9.60
N TYR A 122 -1.21 -13.99 10.59
CA TYR A 122 0.25 -13.78 10.72
C TYR A 122 0.94 -13.20 9.48
N ARG A 123 0.18 -12.44 8.67
CA ARG A 123 0.72 -11.70 7.51
C ARG A 123 1.27 -10.34 7.93
N ASP A 124 2.03 -9.74 7.03
CA ASP A 124 2.45 -8.34 7.10
C ASP A 124 1.26 -7.45 7.51
N PRO A 125 1.37 -6.62 8.55
CA PRO A 125 0.27 -5.77 8.99
C PRO A 125 -0.28 -4.85 7.89
N ARG A 126 0.55 -4.43 6.91
CA ARG A 126 0.13 -3.59 5.78
C ARG A 126 -0.90 -4.28 4.89
N LEU A 127 -0.96 -5.63 4.86
CA LEU A 127 -2.00 -6.33 4.10
C LEU A 127 -3.38 -5.88 4.54
N ARG A 128 -3.63 -5.86 5.86
CA ARG A 128 -4.93 -5.43 6.41
C ARG A 128 -5.19 -3.95 6.18
N GLU A 129 -4.15 -3.11 6.19
CA GLU A 129 -4.30 -1.67 5.94
C GLU A 129 -4.49 -1.33 4.45
N THR A 130 -4.26 -2.32 3.57
CA THR A 130 -4.36 -2.14 2.11
C THR A 130 -5.59 -2.80 1.51
N VAL A 131 -5.98 -3.98 2.01
CA VAL A 131 -6.99 -4.87 1.41
C VAL A 131 -8.08 -5.22 2.41
N VAL A 132 -9.32 -5.31 1.93
CA VAL A 132 -10.46 -5.93 2.62
C VAL A 132 -10.76 -7.26 1.93
N TRP A 133 -10.89 -8.33 2.70
CA TRP A 133 -11.12 -9.70 2.21
C TRP A 133 -12.40 -10.30 2.77
N ASN A 134 -12.75 -11.49 2.30
CA ASN A 134 -13.93 -12.21 2.76
C ASN A 134 -13.90 -12.48 4.27
N GLY A 135 -14.90 -12.00 4.99
CA GLY A 135 -15.04 -12.13 6.46
C GLY A 135 -14.31 -11.06 7.27
N ASP A 136 -13.59 -10.14 6.63
CA ASP A 136 -13.00 -8.98 7.32
C ASP A 136 -14.08 -7.97 7.76
N THR A 137 -13.70 -7.00 8.56
CA THR A 137 -14.57 -5.93 9.04
C THR A 137 -14.19 -4.59 8.43
N TYR A 138 -15.18 -3.76 8.11
CA TYR A 138 -14.95 -2.45 7.52
C TYR A 138 -15.94 -1.38 8.04
N GLY A 139 -15.51 -0.13 7.92
CA GLY A 139 -16.32 1.07 8.16
C GLY A 139 -16.59 1.37 9.64
N PRO A 140 -17.32 2.45 9.93
CA PRO A 140 -17.52 2.95 11.28
C PRO A 140 -18.34 1.99 12.18
N ARG A 141 -19.16 1.13 11.56
CA ARG A 141 -19.95 0.13 12.27
C ARG A 141 -19.24 -1.19 12.48
N LYS A 142 -18.03 -1.36 11.90
CA LYS A 142 -17.25 -2.62 11.92
C LYS A 142 -18.06 -3.83 11.46
N GLU A 143 -18.89 -3.65 10.42
CA GLU A 143 -19.67 -4.72 9.81
C GLU A 143 -18.78 -5.67 9.04
N LYS A 144 -19.13 -6.96 9.04
CA LYS A 144 -18.42 -7.96 8.24
C LYS A 144 -18.73 -7.77 6.75
N VAL A 145 -17.69 -7.87 5.93
CA VAL A 145 -17.76 -7.87 4.48
C VAL A 145 -17.64 -9.30 3.97
N TYR A 146 -18.59 -9.74 3.16
CA TYR A 146 -18.58 -11.07 2.57
C TYR A 146 -18.44 -10.94 1.04
N THR A 147 -17.40 -11.55 0.48
CA THR A 147 -17.08 -11.44 -0.93
C THR A 147 -17.27 -12.75 -1.70
N PHE A 148 -17.86 -13.77 -1.08
CA PHE A 148 -18.21 -15.02 -1.77
C PHE A 148 -19.27 -14.79 -2.86
N VAL A 149 -19.33 -15.68 -3.84
CA VAL A 149 -20.32 -15.62 -4.91
C VAL A 149 -21.74 -15.68 -4.34
N SER A 150 -22.61 -14.79 -4.81
CA SER A 150 -24.01 -14.73 -4.36
C SER A 150 -24.78 -16.02 -4.72
N GLU A 151 -25.52 -16.57 -3.77
CA GLU A 151 -26.41 -17.72 -4.00
C GLU A 151 -27.72 -17.33 -4.67
N SER A 152 -28.03 -16.05 -4.77
CA SER A 152 -29.23 -15.51 -5.42
C SER A 152 -28.86 -14.34 -6.32
N THR A 153 -29.57 -14.21 -7.43
CA THR A 153 -29.52 -13.05 -8.33
C THR A 153 -30.57 -11.99 -7.98
N ASP A 154 -31.53 -12.30 -7.11
CA ASP A 154 -32.56 -11.36 -6.65
C ASP A 154 -32.00 -10.50 -5.50
N PRO A 155 -31.85 -9.16 -5.68
CA PRO A 155 -31.38 -8.26 -4.63
C PRO A 155 -32.24 -8.19 -3.37
N ASN A 156 -33.49 -8.67 -3.44
CA ASN A 156 -34.39 -8.73 -2.30
C ASN A 156 -34.30 -10.05 -1.52
N SER A 157 -33.57 -11.02 -2.04
CA SER A 157 -33.36 -12.30 -1.38
C SER A 157 -32.39 -12.15 -0.19
N PRO A 158 -32.65 -12.81 0.94
CA PRO A 158 -31.67 -12.86 2.03
C PRO A 158 -30.38 -13.62 1.68
N MET A 159 -30.39 -14.36 0.55
CA MET A 159 -29.24 -15.08 0.00
C MET A 159 -28.44 -14.24 -0.99
N TYR A 160 -28.86 -12.99 -1.27
CA TYR A 160 -28.13 -12.09 -2.14
C TYR A 160 -26.98 -11.44 -1.38
N ASN A 161 -25.77 -11.62 -1.91
CA ASN A 161 -24.56 -11.01 -1.35
C ASN A 161 -24.18 -9.74 -2.11
N PHE A 162 -24.46 -8.58 -1.53
CA PHE A 162 -24.20 -7.27 -2.16
C PHE A 162 -22.73 -7.02 -2.49
N ASP A 163 -21.80 -7.59 -1.71
CA ASP A 163 -20.35 -7.41 -1.88
C ASP A 163 -19.70 -8.63 -2.54
N GLY A 164 -20.51 -9.60 -2.98
CA GLY A 164 -20.02 -10.84 -3.57
C GLY A 164 -19.42 -10.65 -4.95
N ILE A 165 -18.48 -11.54 -5.32
CA ILE A 165 -17.86 -11.56 -6.64
C ILE A 165 -18.95 -11.55 -7.71
N ASP A 166 -18.85 -10.57 -8.63
CA ASP A 166 -19.74 -10.40 -9.79
C ASP A 166 -21.23 -10.36 -9.46
N SER A 167 -21.60 -10.09 -8.21
CA SER A 167 -23.02 -9.96 -7.80
C SER A 167 -23.70 -8.77 -8.50
N HIS A 168 -22.94 -7.75 -8.85
CA HIS A 168 -23.36 -6.55 -9.57
C HIS A 168 -22.17 -5.92 -10.31
N GLN A 169 -22.44 -5.11 -11.37
CA GLN A 169 -21.39 -4.43 -12.15
C GLN A 169 -20.43 -3.56 -11.33
N SER A 170 -20.83 -3.15 -10.12
CA SER A 170 -20.03 -2.37 -9.18
C SER A 170 -19.57 -3.16 -7.95
N ALA A 171 -19.68 -4.48 -7.99
CA ALA A 171 -19.10 -5.38 -6.99
C ALA A 171 -17.68 -5.78 -7.40
N THR A 172 -16.96 -6.39 -6.48
CA THR A 172 -15.60 -6.88 -6.78
C THR A 172 -15.62 -8.01 -7.79
N SER A 173 -14.71 -7.99 -8.75
CA SER A 173 -14.43 -9.10 -9.66
C SER A 173 -13.32 -10.03 -9.15
N THR A 174 -12.61 -9.66 -8.07
CA THR A 174 -11.46 -10.39 -7.54
C THR A 174 -11.71 -11.05 -6.19
N GLY A 175 -12.80 -10.71 -5.51
CA GLY A 175 -13.07 -11.12 -4.13
C GLY A 175 -12.41 -10.23 -3.08
N TYR A 176 -11.76 -9.14 -3.49
CA TYR A 176 -11.12 -8.16 -2.62
C TYR A 176 -11.65 -6.76 -2.86
N TYR A 177 -11.58 -5.93 -1.81
CA TYR A 177 -11.80 -4.49 -1.89
C TYR A 177 -10.60 -3.73 -1.37
N MET A 178 -10.44 -2.52 -1.84
CA MET A 178 -9.35 -1.64 -1.41
C MET A 178 -9.69 -0.99 -0.07
N ARG A 179 -8.71 -0.93 0.84
CA ARG A 179 -8.79 -0.24 2.14
C ARG A 179 -7.91 1.00 2.19
N LYS A 180 -6.72 0.93 1.59
CA LYS A 180 -5.68 1.95 1.66
C LYS A 180 -6.17 3.33 1.20
N MET A 181 -5.66 4.39 1.83
CA MET A 181 -5.96 5.79 1.52
C MET A 181 -7.43 6.19 1.76
N LYS A 182 -8.22 5.37 2.45
CA LYS A 182 -9.64 5.61 2.76
C LYS A 182 -9.83 6.07 4.20
N ASP A 183 -10.88 6.83 4.43
CA ASP A 183 -11.32 7.20 5.77
C ASP A 183 -12.49 6.31 6.23
N GLU A 184 -12.17 5.26 6.99
CA GLU A 184 -13.18 4.33 7.51
C GLU A 184 -14.17 4.94 8.51
N SER A 185 -13.97 6.18 8.94
CA SER A 185 -14.93 6.88 9.79
C SER A 185 -16.14 7.41 8.99
N LEU A 186 -16.03 7.51 7.67
CA LEU A 186 -17.10 7.96 6.80
C LEU A 186 -18.16 6.86 6.62
N ASP A 187 -19.42 7.23 6.82
CA ASP A 187 -20.56 6.33 6.67
C ASP A 187 -21.37 6.63 5.41
N GLY A 188 -21.16 5.85 4.36
CA GLY A 188 -21.87 6.00 3.10
C GLY A 188 -23.39 5.85 3.24
N LYS A 189 -23.88 5.00 4.16
CA LYS A 189 -25.32 4.84 4.44
C LYS A 189 -25.94 6.10 5.05
N LYS A 190 -25.13 6.93 5.72
CA LYS A 190 -25.55 8.25 6.26
C LYS A 190 -25.33 9.37 5.27
N GLY A 191 -24.87 9.07 4.06
CA GLY A 191 -24.67 10.06 3.00
C GLY A 191 -23.40 10.90 3.17
N ASP A 192 -22.36 10.39 3.81
CA ASP A 192 -21.08 11.09 3.96
C ASP A 192 -20.33 11.28 2.62
N TYR A 193 -20.78 10.61 1.56
CA TYR A 193 -20.21 10.68 0.21
C TYR A 193 -21.00 11.58 -0.76
N GLY A 194 -22.03 12.31 -0.31
CA GLY A 194 -22.81 13.20 -1.17
C GLY A 194 -22.02 14.41 -1.70
N TYR A 195 -22.66 15.19 -2.59
CA TYR A 195 -22.08 16.41 -3.14
C TYR A 195 -21.60 17.37 -2.04
N GLY A 196 -20.35 17.84 -2.15
CA GLY A 196 -19.71 18.67 -1.12
C GLY A 196 -19.33 17.93 0.16
N LYS A 197 -19.59 16.63 0.21
CA LYS A 197 -19.14 15.68 1.23
C LYS A 197 -18.13 14.72 0.58
N GLY A 198 -17.55 13.82 1.34
CA GLY A 198 -16.64 12.82 0.83
C GLY A 198 -15.25 12.95 1.42
N SER A 199 -14.30 12.29 0.80
CA SER A 199 -12.94 12.21 1.31
C SER A 199 -12.26 13.58 1.32
N TYR A 200 -11.52 13.82 2.37
CA TYR A 200 -10.60 14.95 2.49
C TYR A 200 -9.21 14.52 2.94
N THR A 201 -8.92 13.21 2.82
CA THR A 201 -7.57 12.66 2.94
C THR A 201 -6.65 13.34 1.93
N GLN A 202 -5.38 13.48 2.26
CA GLN A 202 -4.41 14.09 1.36
C GLN A 202 -4.14 13.17 0.17
N TRP A 203 -4.06 13.74 -1.02
CA TRP A 203 -3.58 13.02 -2.20
C TRP A 203 -2.06 13.17 -2.26
N VAL A 204 -1.37 12.12 -1.87
CA VAL A 204 0.09 12.10 -1.74
C VAL A 204 0.72 11.68 -3.06
N GLU A 205 1.57 12.54 -3.63
CA GLU A 205 2.32 12.29 -4.86
C GLU A 205 3.73 11.77 -4.60
N LEU A 206 4.28 12.12 -3.43
CA LEU A 206 5.64 11.74 -3.07
C LEU A 206 5.76 11.71 -1.55
N ARG A 207 6.28 10.60 -1.01
CA ARG A 207 6.50 10.42 0.41
C ARG A 207 7.86 9.78 0.71
N TYR A 208 8.31 9.91 1.95
CA TYR A 208 9.65 9.53 2.37
C TYR A 208 9.94 8.02 2.21
N ALA A 209 8.94 7.16 2.38
CA ALA A 209 9.13 5.72 2.12
C ALA A 209 9.57 5.45 0.67
N GLU A 210 9.09 6.22 -0.32
CA GLU A 210 9.58 6.09 -1.70
C GLU A 210 11.04 6.51 -1.85
N VAL A 211 11.47 7.50 -1.07
CA VAL A 211 12.89 7.93 -1.04
C VAL A 211 13.77 6.80 -0.50
N LEU A 212 13.36 6.15 0.59
CA LEU A 212 14.08 5.00 1.16
C LEU A 212 14.14 3.82 0.19
N LEU A 213 13.02 3.51 -0.46
CA LEU A 213 12.94 2.44 -1.47
C LEU A 213 13.83 2.73 -2.68
N GLY A 214 13.82 3.98 -3.16
CA GLY A 214 14.69 4.39 -4.28
C GLY A 214 16.18 4.35 -3.93
N LEU A 215 16.53 4.75 -2.70
CA LEU A 215 17.91 4.60 -2.22
C LEU A 215 18.30 3.12 -2.12
N ALA A 216 17.42 2.26 -1.59
CA ALA A 216 17.69 0.83 -1.48
C ALA A 216 17.95 0.19 -2.84
N GLU A 217 17.17 0.56 -3.86
CA GLU A 217 17.33 0.09 -5.23
C GLU A 217 18.67 0.57 -5.81
N ALA A 218 18.95 1.88 -5.75
CA ALA A 218 20.17 2.46 -6.30
C ALA A 218 21.43 1.93 -5.59
N ALA A 219 21.41 1.81 -4.27
CA ALA A 219 22.52 1.26 -3.48
C ALA A 219 22.86 -0.18 -3.91
N ASN A 220 21.83 -1.01 -4.11
CA ASN A 220 22.04 -2.38 -4.57
C ASN A 220 22.76 -2.45 -5.93
N GLU A 221 22.34 -1.61 -6.87
CA GLU A 221 22.89 -1.63 -8.24
C GLU A 221 24.34 -1.08 -8.32
N ILE A 222 24.76 -0.30 -7.33
CA ILE A 222 26.17 0.14 -7.25
C ILE A 222 27.05 -0.77 -6.37
N GLY A 223 26.47 -1.82 -5.77
CA GLY A 223 27.19 -2.80 -4.94
C GLY A 223 27.16 -2.49 -3.44
N GLU A 224 26.38 -1.51 -3.00
CA GLU A 224 26.19 -1.13 -1.59
C GLU A 224 24.91 -1.79 -1.02
N THR A 225 24.75 -3.09 -1.26
CA THR A 225 23.52 -3.85 -0.93
C THR A 225 23.14 -3.73 0.56
N GLU A 226 24.12 -3.77 1.48
CA GLU A 226 23.83 -3.65 2.92
C GLU A 226 23.29 -2.27 3.30
N GLU A 227 23.70 -1.20 2.64
CA GLU A 227 23.06 0.11 2.84
C GLU A 227 21.62 0.10 2.38
N GLY A 228 21.33 -0.56 1.26
CA GLY A 228 19.96 -0.79 0.80
C GLY A 228 19.13 -1.58 1.79
N VAL A 229 19.70 -2.62 2.41
CA VAL A 229 19.06 -3.43 3.46
C VAL A 229 18.66 -2.56 4.65
N GLU A 230 19.50 -1.62 5.08
CA GLU A 230 19.16 -0.72 6.20
C GLU A 230 17.91 0.12 5.88
N GLN A 231 17.72 0.58 4.63
CA GLN A 231 16.53 1.33 4.24
C GLN A 231 15.26 0.45 4.29
N ILE A 232 15.33 -0.77 3.80
CA ILE A 232 14.19 -1.71 3.85
C ILE A 232 13.85 -2.07 5.30
N LYS A 233 14.83 -2.22 6.17
CA LYS A 233 14.62 -2.47 7.61
C LYS A 233 13.80 -1.35 8.27
N LEU A 234 14.02 -0.08 7.92
CA LEU A 234 13.24 1.05 8.44
C LEU A 234 11.76 0.92 8.04
N ILE A 235 11.49 0.62 6.78
CA ILE A 235 10.14 0.43 6.25
C ILE A 235 9.46 -0.76 6.94
N ARG A 236 10.12 -1.91 7.02
CA ARG A 236 9.59 -3.12 7.64
C ARG A 236 9.36 -2.97 9.14
N LYS A 237 10.25 -2.25 9.83
CA LYS A 237 10.07 -1.88 11.24
C LYS A 237 8.79 -1.04 11.42
N ARG A 238 8.60 0.00 10.63
CA ARG A 238 7.40 0.84 10.65
C ARG A 238 6.15 0.02 10.35
N ALA A 239 6.21 -0.89 9.39
CA ALA A 239 5.11 -1.79 9.03
C ALA A 239 4.71 -2.76 10.16
N GLY A 240 5.55 -2.96 11.16
CA GLY A 240 5.30 -3.89 12.26
C GLY A 240 5.74 -5.33 11.96
N ILE A 241 6.61 -5.53 10.97
CA ILE A 241 7.30 -6.79 10.74
C ILE A 241 8.20 -7.09 11.95
N LEU A 242 8.27 -8.35 12.35
CA LEU A 242 9.09 -8.77 13.48
C LEU A 242 10.58 -8.70 13.12
N PRO A 243 11.45 -8.22 14.05
CA PRO A 243 12.87 -8.03 13.74
C PRO A 243 13.63 -9.32 13.49
N GLY A 244 13.15 -10.45 14.03
CA GLY A 244 13.89 -11.69 14.08
C GLY A 244 15.10 -11.61 15.04
N GLU A 245 15.80 -12.73 15.23
CA GLU A 245 16.98 -12.79 16.12
C GLU A 245 18.15 -11.93 15.59
N ASN A 246 18.33 -11.93 14.26
CA ASN A 246 19.37 -11.17 13.56
C ASN A 246 18.99 -9.70 13.32
N LYS A 247 17.80 -9.25 13.73
CA LYS A 247 17.27 -7.89 13.53
C LYS A 247 17.23 -7.45 12.05
N ARG A 248 17.03 -8.40 11.13
CA ARG A 248 16.96 -8.14 9.68
C ARG A 248 15.55 -8.15 9.12
N TYR A 249 14.52 -8.31 9.95
CA TYR A 249 13.10 -8.22 9.54
C TYR A 249 12.75 -9.19 8.39
N GLY A 250 13.28 -10.41 8.43
CA GLY A 250 13.10 -11.45 7.40
C GLY A 250 14.00 -11.31 6.18
N ILE A 251 14.95 -10.36 6.16
CA ILE A 251 15.94 -10.23 5.09
C ILE A 251 17.11 -11.21 5.37
N PRO A 252 17.45 -12.12 4.44
CA PRO A 252 18.54 -13.05 4.64
C PRO A 252 19.90 -12.38 4.89
N GLU A 253 20.75 -13.01 5.69
CA GLU A 253 22.16 -12.65 5.78
C GLU A 253 22.85 -12.99 4.45
N ASN A 254 23.79 -12.14 4.02
CA ASN A 254 24.52 -12.34 2.76
C ASN A 254 23.58 -12.47 1.53
N ILE A 255 22.48 -11.71 1.51
CA ILE A 255 21.57 -11.70 0.36
C ILE A 255 22.32 -11.27 -0.90
N SER A 256 22.11 -11.98 -2.01
CA SER A 256 22.71 -11.62 -3.30
C SER A 256 22.11 -10.33 -3.86
N VAL A 257 22.83 -9.65 -4.74
CA VAL A 257 22.34 -8.44 -5.45
C VAL A 257 21.02 -8.74 -6.19
N ASP A 258 20.89 -9.90 -6.82
CA ASP A 258 19.69 -10.26 -7.60
C ASP A 258 18.50 -10.58 -6.67
N ASP A 259 18.75 -11.31 -5.58
CA ASP A 259 17.70 -11.60 -4.60
C ASP A 259 17.23 -10.33 -3.89
N PHE A 260 18.17 -9.43 -3.56
CA PHE A 260 17.81 -8.15 -2.94
C PHE A 260 17.07 -7.23 -3.90
N ARG A 261 17.44 -7.20 -5.19
CA ARG A 261 16.67 -6.49 -6.22
C ARG A 261 15.22 -6.97 -6.26
N THR A 262 15.02 -8.29 -6.27
CA THR A 262 13.68 -8.88 -6.23
C THR A 262 12.92 -8.50 -4.96
N LEU A 263 13.60 -8.50 -3.82
CA LEU A 263 13.02 -8.10 -2.54
C LEU A 263 12.61 -6.62 -2.55
N VAL A 264 13.45 -5.72 -3.03
CA VAL A 264 13.14 -4.28 -3.14
C VAL A 264 11.95 -4.04 -4.08
N GLN A 265 11.90 -4.73 -5.22
CA GLN A 265 10.77 -4.64 -6.14
C GLN A 265 9.46 -5.07 -5.47
N ASN A 266 9.47 -6.17 -4.74
CA ASN A 266 8.31 -6.61 -3.98
C ASN A 266 7.94 -5.63 -2.85
N GLU A 267 8.94 -5.10 -2.12
CA GLU A 267 8.71 -4.11 -1.08
C GLU A 267 8.08 -2.83 -1.63
N ARG A 268 8.54 -2.35 -2.80
CA ARG A 268 7.92 -1.22 -3.53
C ARG A 268 6.48 -1.54 -3.92
N TYR A 269 6.23 -2.72 -4.44
CA TYR A 269 4.91 -3.15 -4.90
C TYR A 269 3.87 -3.14 -3.78
N ILE A 270 4.22 -3.65 -2.59
CA ILE A 270 3.29 -3.70 -1.45
C ILE A 270 3.21 -2.36 -0.70
N GLU A 271 4.33 -1.67 -0.52
CA GLU A 271 4.38 -0.39 0.19
C GLU A 271 3.66 0.72 -0.57
N LEU A 272 3.82 0.77 -1.89
CA LEU A 272 3.27 1.83 -2.76
C LEU A 272 2.02 1.38 -3.54
N ALA A 273 1.40 0.26 -3.16
CA ALA A 273 0.17 -0.21 -3.81
C ALA A 273 -0.88 0.91 -3.85
N PHE A 274 -1.49 1.14 -5.01
CA PHE A 274 -2.51 2.18 -5.29
C PHE A 274 -2.03 3.64 -5.25
N GLU A 275 -0.73 3.91 -5.13
CA GLU A 275 -0.14 5.26 -5.20
C GLU A 275 0.38 5.62 -6.59
#